data_898bd4c303e7da46a8e2fbd78ed3fc98
#
_entry.id   898bd4c303e7da46a8e2fbd78ed3fc98
#
_cell.length_a   1.000
_cell.length_b   1.000
_cell.length_c   1.000
_cell.angle_alpha   90.00
_cell.angle_beta   90.00
_cell.angle_gamma   90.00
#
_symmetry.space_group_name_H-M   'P 1'
#
loop_
_entity.id
_entity.type
_entity.pdbx_description
1 polymer ?
#
loop_
_entity_poly.entity_id
_entity_poly.type
_entity_poly.pdbx_seq_one_letter_code
_entity_poly.pdbx_strand_id
1 'polypeptide(L)'
;MCGVVGMLVRDGLTEADLAEVAALTALMVRRGPDDDGAWDDGVACALGFRRLAIIDLGPGGHQPMATDDGSDVVVFNGELYNFRELRHELELAGRRFRSSSDTEVVLQSLAEWGEAALRRFNGMFALGWYRPASRELVLARDPLGIKPMAWWWSPEAFVFGSQYDQVVRHRRCRRDRVDPSSLHLYLRLGYLPGGHGLLEDTGQVPPGHLLRIRPGGVPEVVRFRTPPTGVPDGERLRGDAALDAVDAAVSAAVRRQSVSDVRMGAFLSGGIDSPLVTAELQAAAEGPVPAFTIGTDDPVSDESGPATAYAESLGVEHHLRRIRGADAIDLLDDVAACNTEPFGDYSSFPTLLVSELAAAHVKTVQSGDGGDELFWGYPRFGKVRDARAWFHLPRAARVLGYGLTKPLPVHRRPARGVMFPTVGDWYLDAHSGLRERDFARIAPSLADLPEDLALFDRPRPGTEDDLLQWMRANELACHLPMVLQKVDRAAMYHSLEVRVPLLDLDVVELAARVDPSACLVDGRGKEVLRRTLARRVPPERIPVPKRGFTVPMRQWLCDDLRPAVESLLLDRDPFPAGFFDRDGLRASYDDHRSGRLDLTRGLWNLLALQIWADRHLRPLGAHRAEVA
;
A
#
# COMPACT_ATOMS: atom_id res chain seq x y z
N MET A 1 5.35 -7.62 13.18
CA MET A 1 4.25 -6.64 12.92
C MET A 1 3.03 -6.96 13.78
N CYS A 2 2.16 -5.96 14.01
CA CYS A 2 1.14 -6.05 15.05
C CYS A 2 -0.22 -5.57 14.53
N GLY A 3 -1.22 -5.62 15.39
CA GLY A 3 -2.51 -4.98 15.22
C GLY A 3 -2.79 -4.07 16.41
N VAL A 4 -3.22 -2.85 16.15
CA VAL A 4 -3.62 -1.88 17.16
C VAL A 4 -5.08 -1.50 16.97
N VAL A 5 -5.77 -1.24 18.07
CA VAL A 5 -7.12 -0.68 18.11
C VAL A 5 -7.28 0.16 19.37
N GLY A 6 -8.12 1.17 19.31
CA GLY A 6 -8.46 1.94 20.50
C GLY A 6 -9.71 2.75 20.33
N MET A 7 -10.23 3.19 21.46
CA MET A 7 -11.42 4.01 21.57
C MET A 7 -11.16 5.16 22.55
N LEU A 8 -11.66 6.34 22.20
CA LEU A 8 -11.69 7.52 23.07
C LEU A 8 -13.15 7.99 23.19
N VAL A 9 -13.68 8.10 24.40
CA VAL A 9 -15.08 8.49 24.65
C VAL A 9 -15.17 9.80 25.44
N ARG A 10 -16.23 10.58 25.19
CA ARG A 10 -16.45 11.87 25.85
C ARG A 10 -17.00 11.70 27.29
N ASP A 11 -18.00 10.87 27.44
CA ASP A 11 -18.84 10.86 28.65
C ASP A 11 -18.47 9.73 29.66
N GLY A 12 -17.29 9.15 29.53
CA GLY A 12 -16.77 8.08 30.35
C GLY A 12 -16.88 6.69 29.72
N LEU A 13 -15.86 5.85 30.01
CA LEU A 13 -15.84 4.46 29.56
C LEU A 13 -16.90 3.64 30.29
N THR A 14 -17.58 2.79 29.51
CA THR A 14 -18.54 1.81 30.03
C THR A 14 -17.99 0.38 29.86
N GLU A 15 -18.54 -0.59 30.60
CA GLU A 15 -18.22 -2.01 30.39
C GLU A 15 -18.49 -2.45 28.95
N ALA A 16 -19.53 -1.88 28.32
CA ALA A 16 -19.83 -2.15 26.91
C ALA A 16 -18.77 -1.61 25.93
N ASP A 17 -18.11 -0.47 26.25
CA ASP A 17 -17.00 0.06 25.46
C ASP A 17 -15.75 -0.83 25.59
N LEU A 18 -15.44 -1.29 26.80
CA LEU A 18 -14.32 -2.21 27.05
C LEU A 18 -14.53 -3.56 26.32
N ALA A 19 -15.75 -4.12 26.44
CA ALA A 19 -16.11 -5.36 25.74
C ALA A 19 -16.00 -5.19 24.20
N GLU A 20 -16.35 -4.01 23.68
CA GLU A 20 -16.24 -3.72 22.26
C GLU A 20 -14.77 -3.62 21.80
N VAL A 21 -13.90 -2.92 22.53
CA VAL A 21 -12.46 -2.87 22.24
C VAL A 21 -11.87 -4.28 22.25
N ALA A 22 -12.26 -5.13 23.22
CA ALA A 22 -11.83 -6.54 23.25
C ALA A 22 -12.31 -7.31 22.00
N ALA A 23 -13.56 -7.13 21.57
CA ALA A 23 -14.09 -7.78 20.38
C ALA A 23 -13.38 -7.30 19.09
N LEU A 24 -13.08 -5.98 18.97
CA LEU A 24 -12.33 -5.42 17.86
C LEU A 24 -10.87 -5.88 17.86
N THR A 25 -10.27 -6.08 19.04
CA THR A 25 -8.91 -6.66 19.19
C THR A 25 -8.87 -8.09 18.64
N ALA A 26 -9.91 -8.90 18.91
CA ALA A 26 -10.01 -10.27 18.45
C ALA A 26 -10.05 -10.39 16.90
N LEU A 27 -10.52 -9.36 16.17
CA LEU A 27 -10.48 -9.36 14.69
C LEU A 27 -9.05 -9.40 14.15
N MET A 28 -8.06 -8.98 14.91
CA MET A 28 -6.66 -8.90 14.50
C MET A 28 -5.83 -10.15 14.81
N VAL A 29 -6.42 -11.27 15.21
CA VAL A 29 -5.67 -12.48 15.59
C VAL A 29 -4.69 -12.93 14.50
N ARG A 30 -5.06 -12.78 13.21
CA ARG A 30 -4.18 -13.11 12.09
C ARG A 30 -3.01 -12.13 11.95
N ARG A 31 -3.18 -10.86 12.30
CA ARG A 31 -2.07 -9.88 12.30
C ARG A 31 -1.08 -10.14 13.42
N GLY A 32 -1.56 -10.57 14.58
CA GLY A 32 -0.74 -10.80 15.77
C GLY A 32 -1.18 -12.04 16.54
N PRO A 33 -0.68 -13.23 16.16
CA PRO A 33 -1.06 -14.48 16.81
C PRO A 33 -0.31 -14.76 18.12
N ASP A 34 0.86 -14.11 18.37
CA ASP A 34 1.81 -14.53 19.39
C ASP A 34 1.48 -13.98 20.79
N ASP A 35 0.85 -12.79 20.87
CA ASP A 35 0.51 -12.15 22.16
C ASP A 35 -0.67 -11.19 21.99
N ASP A 36 -1.38 -10.85 23.06
CA ASP A 36 -2.43 -9.85 23.10
C ASP A 36 -2.38 -9.02 24.38
N GLY A 37 -2.86 -7.78 24.30
CA GLY A 37 -2.90 -6.91 25.45
C GLY A 37 -4.06 -5.91 25.39
N ALA A 38 -4.46 -5.45 26.57
CA ALA A 38 -5.48 -4.44 26.74
C ALA A 38 -5.07 -3.47 27.86
N TRP A 39 -5.45 -2.22 27.70
CA TRP A 39 -5.22 -1.16 28.68
C TRP A 39 -6.35 -0.14 28.62
N ASP A 40 -6.74 0.42 29.75
CA ASP A 40 -7.63 1.56 29.84
C ASP A 40 -7.24 2.49 30.97
N ASP A 41 -7.67 3.75 30.92
CA ASP A 41 -7.45 4.73 31.99
C ASP A 41 -8.62 4.78 33.00
N GLY A 42 -9.63 3.93 32.85
CA GLY A 42 -10.86 3.93 33.63
C GLY A 42 -11.76 5.15 33.41
N VAL A 43 -11.41 6.05 32.48
CA VAL A 43 -12.09 7.34 32.29
C VAL A 43 -12.56 7.57 30.88
N ALA A 44 -11.65 7.54 29.88
CA ALA A 44 -11.96 7.98 28.52
C ALA A 44 -11.31 7.15 27.42
N CYS A 45 -10.17 6.51 27.66
CA CYS A 45 -9.40 5.80 26.64
C CYS A 45 -9.26 4.32 26.95
N ALA A 46 -9.54 3.48 25.95
CA ALA A 46 -9.26 2.05 25.97
C ALA A 46 -8.46 1.65 24.73
N LEU A 47 -7.42 0.83 24.92
CA LEU A 47 -6.49 0.38 23.89
C LEU A 47 -6.44 -1.15 23.87
N GLY A 48 -6.37 -1.72 22.69
CA GLY A 48 -6.21 -3.14 22.43
C GLY A 48 -5.07 -3.42 21.45
N PHE A 49 -4.43 -4.56 21.62
CA PHE A 49 -3.22 -4.91 20.89
C PHE A 49 -3.15 -6.40 20.54
N ARG A 50 -2.57 -6.72 19.40
CA ARG A 50 -2.19 -8.09 18.99
C ARG A 50 -0.78 -8.07 18.42
N ARG A 51 0.07 -9.03 18.83
CA ARG A 51 1.49 -9.07 18.52
C ARG A 51 1.86 -10.20 17.58
N LEU A 52 2.66 -9.86 16.56
CA LEU A 52 3.53 -10.80 15.86
C LEU A 52 4.97 -10.49 16.33
N ALA A 53 5.56 -11.38 17.11
CA ALA A 53 6.87 -11.20 17.71
C ALA A 53 8.00 -11.46 16.72
N ILE A 54 8.78 -10.42 16.40
CA ILE A 54 9.92 -10.44 15.47
C ILE A 54 11.20 -10.02 16.19
N ILE A 55 11.16 -8.93 16.98
CA ILE A 55 12.24 -8.45 17.85
C ILE A 55 11.77 -8.56 19.30
N ASP A 56 12.65 -9.03 20.19
CA ASP A 56 12.34 -9.31 21.60
C ASP A 56 11.18 -10.32 21.73
N LEU A 57 11.45 -11.60 21.49
CA LEU A 57 10.43 -12.67 21.51
C LEU A 57 9.80 -12.90 22.89
N GLY A 58 10.34 -12.26 23.93
CA GLY A 58 9.85 -12.31 25.29
C GLY A 58 8.76 -11.28 25.60
N PRO A 59 8.44 -11.09 26.89
CA PRO A 59 7.42 -10.11 27.32
C PRO A 59 7.85 -8.65 27.19
N GLY A 60 9.11 -8.36 26.87
CA GLY A 60 9.64 -6.99 26.74
C GLY A 60 9.01 -6.16 25.61
N GLY A 61 8.42 -6.82 24.61
CA GLY A 61 7.66 -6.18 23.54
C GLY A 61 6.15 -6.19 23.73
N HIS A 62 5.64 -6.55 24.92
CA HIS A 62 4.20 -6.53 25.23
C HIS A 62 3.62 -5.11 25.17
N GLN A 63 2.41 -4.99 24.66
CA GLN A 63 1.69 -3.71 24.52
C GLN A 63 0.21 -3.88 24.91
N PRO A 64 -0.51 -2.79 25.27
CA PRO A 64 -0.05 -1.39 25.31
C PRO A 64 1.07 -1.17 26.34
N MET A 65 2.07 -0.35 25.97
CA MET A 65 3.25 -0.11 26.79
C MET A 65 3.19 1.28 27.41
N ALA A 66 3.42 1.36 28.73
CA ALA A 66 3.39 2.60 29.49
C ALA A 66 4.78 2.96 30.06
N THR A 67 5.04 4.26 30.23
CA THR A 67 6.16 4.76 31.05
C THR A 67 6.01 4.34 32.49
N ASP A 68 7.10 4.34 33.27
CA ASP A 68 7.10 3.91 34.68
C ASP A 68 6.15 4.73 35.57
N ASP A 69 5.96 6.00 35.23
CA ASP A 69 5.07 6.92 35.92
C ASP A 69 3.63 6.94 35.33
N GLY A 70 3.39 6.17 34.25
CA GLY A 70 2.10 6.12 33.57
C GLY A 70 1.73 7.41 32.84
N SER A 71 2.68 8.33 32.63
CA SER A 71 2.43 9.62 31.94
C SER A 71 2.13 9.46 30.44
N ASP A 72 2.67 8.41 29.84
CA ASP A 72 2.58 8.12 28.41
C ASP A 72 2.29 6.64 28.17
N VAL A 73 1.38 6.35 27.25
CA VAL A 73 1.02 4.98 26.85
C VAL A 73 1.03 4.88 25.34
N VAL A 74 1.66 3.83 24.80
CA VAL A 74 1.75 3.62 23.34
C VAL A 74 1.21 2.26 22.92
N VAL A 75 0.54 2.23 21.77
CA VAL A 75 0.32 1.05 20.93
C VAL A 75 1.00 1.30 19.58
N PHE A 76 1.79 0.33 19.15
CA PHE A 76 2.69 0.48 18.00
C PHE A 76 2.61 -0.74 17.09
N ASN A 77 2.25 -0.52 15.84
CA ASN A 77 2.30 -1.50 14.76
C ASN A 77 3.39 -1.07 13.78
N GLY A 78 4.56 -1.67 13.87
CA GLY A 78 5.68 -1.29 13.02
C GLY A 78 7.01 -1.89 13.43
N GLU A 79 8.07 -1.37 12.81
CA GLU A 79 9.47 -1.61 13.11
C GLU A 79 10.24 -0.28 13.01
N LEU A 80 10.97 0.08 14.05
CA LEU A 80 11.82 1.25 14.09
C LEU A 80 13.26 0.85 13.78
N TYR A 81 13.70 1.02 12.54
CA TYR A 81 14.99 0.48 12.08
C TYR A 81 16.21 1.16 12.69
N ASN A 82 16.11 2.43 13.07
CA ASN A 82 17.16 3.16 13.76
C ASN A 82 17.01 3.19 15.29
N PHE A 83 16.34 2.16 15.86
CA PHE A 83 16.06 2.12 17.30
C PHE A 83 17.33 2.07 18.16
N ARG A 84 18.44 1.47 17.68
CA ARG A 84 19.69 1.36 18.44
C ARG A 84 20.36 2.70 18.62
N GLU A 85 20.37 3.52 17.57
CA GLU A 85 20.91 4.88 17.58
C GLU A 85 20.10 5.78 18.50
N LEU A 86 18.76 5.74 18.38
CA LEU A 86 17.87 6.52 19.25
C LEU A 86 17.94 6.07 20.71
N ARG A 87 18.04 4.77 20.95
CA ARG A 87 18.25 4.24 22.31
C ARG A 87 19.51 4.80 22.93
N HIS A 88 20.63 4.79 22.23
CA HIS A 88 21.89 5.32 22.72
C HIS A 88 21.78 6.82 23.09
N GLU A 89 21.12 7.61 22.25
CA GLU A 89 20.89 9.04 22.55
C GLU A 89 20.00 9.24 23.78
N LEU A 90 18.94 8.43 23.93
CA LEU A 90 18.06 8.48 25.09
C LEU A 90 18.76 8.04 26.37
N GLU A 91 19.64 7.04 26.32
CA GLU A 91 20.48 6.63 27.45
C GLU A 91 21.43 7.75 27.88
N LEU A 92 22.03 8.48 26.92
CA LEU A 92 22.83 9.67 27.20
C LEU A 92 22.00 10.82 27.82
N ALA A 93 20.70 10.91 27.46
CA ALA A 93 19.76 11.85 28.09
C ALA A 93 19.25 11.39 29.49
N GLY A 94 19.68 10.20 29.95
CA GLY A 94 19.34 9.67 31.27
C GLY A 94 18.12 8.75 31.30
N ARG A 95 17.54 8.41 30.15
CA ARG A 95 16.43 7.45 30.07
C ARG A 95 16.93 6.02 30.35
N ARG A 96 16.08 5.21 30.93
CA ARG A 96 16.37 3.81 31.28
C ARG A 96 15.44 2.89 30.49
N PHE A 97 15.96 1.73 30.12
CA PHE A 97 15.25 0.72 29.35
C PHE A 97 15.16 -0.60 30.14
N ARG A 98 14.03 -1.31 29.99
CA ARG A 98 13.74 -2.59 30.62
C ARG A 98 13.72 -3.77 29.64
N SER A 99 13.65 -3.46 28.33
CA SER A 99 13.55 -4.44 27.25
C SER A 99 14.56 -4.16 26.15
N SER A 100 14.69 -5.07 25.20
CA SER A 100 15.42 -4.89 23.95
C SER A 100 14.51 -4.47 22.79
N SER A 101 13.21 -4.27 23.04
CA SER A 101 12.21 -3.93 22.04
C SER A 101 12.40 -2.52 21.50
N ASP A 102 12.19 -2.36 20.20
CA ASP A 102 12.08 -1.05 19.53
C ASP A 102 10.86 -0.26 20.01
N THR A 103 9.78 -0.93 20.41
CA THR A 103 8.57 -0.30 20.99
C THR A 103 8.90 0.54 22.23
N GLU A 104 9.79 0.06 23.12
CA GLU A 104 10.20 0.85 24.26
C GLU A 104 11.00 2.10 23.85
N VAL A 105 11.78 1.99 22.77
CA VAL A 105 12.49 3.15 22.19
C VAL A 105 11.49 4.16 21.62
N VAL A 106 10.43 3.70 20.95
CA VAL A 106 9.34 4.58 20.48
C VAL A 106 8.70 5.31 21.65
N LEU A 107 8.31 4.60 22.71
CA LEU A 107 7.68 5.17 23.92
C LEU A 107 8.61 6.21 24.58
N GLN A 108 9.87 5.86 24.85
CA GLN A 108 10.83 6.77 25.48
C GLN A 108 11.16 7.98 24.60
N SER A 109 11.17 7.81 23.28
CA SER A 109 11.35 8.93 22.32
C SER A 109 10.18 9.92 22.39
N LEU A 110 8.94 9.42 22.42
CA LEU A 110 7.74 10.25 22.53
C LEU A 110 7.68 10.96 23.88
N ALA A 111 8.05 10.28 24.97
CA ALA A 111 8.10 10.86 26.31
C ALA A 111 9.20 11.95 26.44
N GLU A 112 10.33 11.81 25.73
CA GLU A 112 11.46 12.76 25.78
C GLU A 112 11.26 13.96 24.83
N TRP A 113 10.88 13.69 23.58
CA TRP A 113 10.88 14.70 22.52
C TRP A 113 9.47 15.06 22.02
N GLY A 114 8.42 14.46 22.59
CA GLY A 114 7.05 14.67 22.13
C GLY A 114 6.90 14.29 20.66
N GLU A 115 6.08 15.02 19.94
CA GLU A 115 5.84 14.81 18.50
C GLU A 115 7.09 15.01 17.62
N ALA A 116 8.11 15.73 18.10
CA ALA A 116 9.37 15.90 17.36
C ALA A 116 10.10 14.57 17.17
N ALA A 117 9.84 13.56 18.03
CA ALA A 117 10.34 12.20 17.88
C ALA A 117 9.99 11.59 16.51
N LEU A 118 8.77 11.85 15.99
CA LEU A 118 8.28 11.29 14.73
C LEU A 118 9.15 11.65 13.52
N ARG A 119 9.82 12.80 13.55
CA ARG A 119 10.74 13.24 12.48
C ARG A 119 12.09 12.53 12.53
N ARG A 120 12.40 11.90 13.66
CA ARG A 120 13.68 11.19 13.90
C ARG A 120 13.57 9.70 13.57
N PHE A 121 12.36 9.19 13.43
CA PHE A 121 12.10 7.78 13.15
C PHE A 121 12.43 7.43 11.70
N ASN A 122 13.31 6.45 11.52
CA ASN A 122 13.47 5.71 10.27
C ASN A 122 12.87 4.31 10.49
N GLY A 123 11.72 4.08 9.91
CA GLY A 123 10.96 2.86 10.13
C GLY A 123 9.63 2.85 9.39
N MET A 124 8.93 1.74 9.49
CA MET A 124 7.56 1.57 9.06
C MET A 124 6.66 1.52 10.28
N PHE A 125 5.67 2.41 10.38
CA PHE A 125 4.86 2.46 11.60
C PHE A 125 3.47 3.07 11.44
N ALA A 126 2.57 2.58 12.29
CA ALA A 126 1.36 3.24 12.69
C ALA A 126 1.22 3.10 14.21
N LEU A 127 1.07 4.20 14.93
CA LEU A 127 1.02 4.21 16.38
C LEU A 127 -0.14 5.04 16.94
N GLY A 128 -0.58 4.66 18.14
CA GLY A 128 -1.43 5.46 19.00
C GLY A 128 -0.67 5.79 20.28
N TRP A 129 -0.53 7.06 20.59
CA TRP A 129 0.11 7.57 21.79
C TRP A 129 -0.89 8.36 22.63
N TYR A 130 -1.18 7.88 23.82
CA TYR A 130 -2.12 8.48 24.73
C TYR A 130 -1.43 9.09 25.95
N ARG A 131 -1.87 10.28 26.36
CA ARG A 131 -1.38 11.00 27.54
C ARG A 131 -2.53 11.15 28.55
N PRO A 132 -2.60 10.34 29.59
CA PRO A 132 -3.70 10.34 30.56
C PRO A 132 -3.96 11.70 31.23
N ALA A 133 -2.90 12.44 31.58
CA ALA A 133 -3.03 13.75 32.23
C ALA A 133 -3.77 14.80 31.39
N SER A 134 -3.58 14.82 30.08
CA SER A 134 -4.26 15.71 29.11
C SER A 134 -5.46 15.08 28.43
N ARG A 135 -5.63 13.77 28.58
CA ARG A 135 -6.58 12.91 27.83
C ARG A 135 -6.46 13.09 26.33
N GLU A 136 -5.25 13.30 25.84
CA GLU A 136 -4.98 13.50 24.44
C GLU A 136 -4.45 12.23 23.81
N LEU A 137 -5.10 11.82 22.72
CA LEU A 137 -4.66 10.72 21.85
C LEU A 137 -4.04 11.32 20.60
N VAL A 138 -2.84 10.87 20.26
CA VAL A 138 -2.15 11.17 19.01
C VAL A 138 -1.99 9.87 18.23
N LEU A 139 -2.56 9.81 17.01
CA LEU A 139 -2.25 8.77 16.05
C LEU A 139 -1.17 9.28 15.11
N ALA A 140 -0.21 8.44 14.72
CA ALA A 140 0.77 8.82 13.71
C ALA A 140 1.03 7.68 12.74
N ARG A 141 1.29 8.03 11.47
CA ARG A 141 1.58 7.09 10.39
C ARG A 141 2.89 7.45 9.70
N ASP A 142 3.70 6.45 9.39
CA ASP A 142 5.01 6.64 8.74
C ASP A 142 4.94 7.50 7.46
N PRO A 143 6.06 8.12 7.05
CA PRO A 143 6.08 9.07 5.93
C PRO A 143 5.62 8.53 4.58
N LEU A 144 5.66 7.21 4.37
CA LEU A 144 5.28 6.55 3.12
C LEU A 144 3.94 5.81 3.24
N GLY A 145 3.39 5.69 4.46
CA GLY A 145 2.14 4.99 4.73
C GLY A 145 2.25 3.48 4.60
N ILE A 146 3.43 2.90 4.94
CA ILE A 146 3.68 1.46 4.90
C ILE A 146 2.71 0.72 5.83
N LYS A 147 2.45 1.28 7.03
CA LYS A 147 1.49 0.71 7.97
C LYS A 147 0.15 1.43 7.93
N PRO A 148 -0.97 0.69 7.99
CA PRO A 148 -2.31 1.28 7.93
C PRO A 148 -2.76 1.82 9.28
N MET A 149 -3.60 2.88 9.25
CA MET A 149 -4.29 3.44 10.41
C MET A 149 -5.61 4.06 9.96
N ALA A 150 -6.71 3.35 10.23
CA ALA A 150 -8.08 3.80 9.97
C ALA A 150 -8.70 4.41 11.23
N TRP A 151 -9.70 5.27 11.06
CA TRP A 151 -10.44 5.88 12.15
C TRP A 151 -11.90 6.14 11.79
N TRP A 152 -12.75 6.21 12.83
CA TRP A 152 -14.11 6.70 12.82
C TRP A 152 -14.29 7.74 13.93
N TRP A 153 -15.10 8.77 13.68
CA TRP A 153 -15.33 9.86 14.61
C TRP A 153 -16.80 10.25 14.71
N SER A 154 -17.22 10.59 15.93
CA SER A 154 -18.42 11.36 16.23
C SER A 154 -18.16 12.27 17.44
N PRO A 155 -19.07 13.22 17.75
CA PRO A 155 -18.93 14.05 18.95
C PRO A 155 -18.87 13.25 20.26
N GLU A 156 -19.39 12.02 20.30
CA GLU A 156 -19.44 11.15 21.48
C GLU A 156 -18.23 10.24 21.63
N ALA A 157 -17.64 9.82 20.50
CA ALA A 157 -16.53 8.86 20.52
C ALA A 157 -15.66 8.92 19.27
N PHE A 158 -14.42 8.47 19.43
CA PHE A 158 -13.45 8.24 18.38
C PHE A 158 -12.95 6.80 18.47
N VAL A 159 -12.87 6.10 17.34
CA VAL A 159 -12.35 4.73 17.23
C VAL A 159 -11.27 4.68 16.17
N PHE A 160 -10.18 3.97 16.42
CA PHE A 160 -9.13 3.78 15.44
C PHE A 160 -8.65 2.32 15.41
N GLY A 161 -8.02 1.92 14.32
CA GLY A 161 -7.45 0.59 14.21
C GLY A 161 -6.57 0.38 12.99
N SER A 162 -5.80 -0.69 13.04
CA SER A 162 -4.94 -1.14 11.93
C SER A 162 -5.74 -1.65 10.72
N GLN A 163 -6.98 -2.04 10.93
CA GLN A 163 -7.86 -2.60 9.90
C GLN A 163 -9.14 -1.77 9.81
N TYR A 164 -9.61 -1.53 8.58
CA TYR A 164 -10.82 -0.74 8.37
C TYR A 164 -12.08 -1.44 8.89
N ASP A 165 -12.12 -2.78 8.91
CA ASP A 165 -13.23 -3.54 9.46
C ASP A 165 -13.41 -3.35 10.97
N GLN A 166 -12.36 -3.00 11.73
CA GLN A 166 -12.49 -2.61 13.14
C GLN A 166 -13.32 -1.33 13.29
N VAL A 167 -13.11 -0.39 12.38
CA VAL A 167 -13.82 0.88 12.34
C VAL A 167 -15.27 0.69 11.90
N VAL A 168 -15.52 -0.04 10.81
CA VAL A 168 -16.89 -0.21 10.28
C VAL A 168 -17.75 -1.19 11.08
N ARG A 169 -17.13 -2.09 11.84
CA ARG A 169 -17.86 -3.04 12.71
C ARG A 169 -18.19 -2.48 14.09
N HIS A 170 -17.63 -1.34 14.42
CA HIS A 170 -17.96 -0.63 15.64
C HIS A 170 -19.45 -0.31 15.71
N ARG A 171 -20.09 -0.54 16.89
CA ARG A 171 -21.56 -0.46 17.05
C ARG A 171 -22.18 0.89 16.70
N ARG A 172 -21.42 1.99 16.83
CA ARG A 172 -21.89 3.36 16.53
C ARG A 172 -21.66 3.74 15.06
N CYS A 173 -20.89 2.98 14.27
CA CYS A 173 -20.62 3.26 12.86
C CYS A 173 -21.89 2.99 12.01
N ARG A 174 -22.27 3.95 11.19
CA ARG A 174 -23.42 3.86 10.29
C ARG A 174 -23.01 3.24 8.96
N ARG A 175 -23.19 1.93 8.85
CA ARG A 175 -22.78 1.12 7.68
C ARG A 175 -23.61 1.37 6.41
N ASP A 176 -24.76 2.04 6.56
CA ASP A 176 -25.68 2.41 5.49
C ASP A 176 -25.32 3.76 4.83
N ARG A 177 -24.40 4.52 5.42
CA ARG A 177 -23.99 5.83 4.94
C ARG A 177 -22.65 5.78 4.22
N VAL A 178 -22.73 5.68 2.91
CA VAL A 178 -21.57 5.75 2.02
C VAL A 178 -21.32 7.20 1.62
N ASP A 179 -20.06 7.65 1.69
CA ASP A 179 -19.63 8.93 1.15
C ASP A 179 -19.55 8.83 -0.38
N PRO A 180 -20.38 9.58 -1.14
CA PRO A 180 -20.38 9.52 -2.61
C PRO A 180 -19.03 9.90 -3.23
N SER A 181 -18.30 10.85 -2.65
CA SER A 181 -17.00 11.28 -3.16
C SER A 181 -15.94 10.20 -2.98
N SER A 182 -15.91 9.55 -1.82
CA SER A 182 -15.04 8.39 -1.58
C SER A 182 -15.38 7.19 -2.46
N LEU A 183 -16.68 6.94 -2.71
CA LEU A 183 -17.11 5.91 -3.65
C LEU A 183 -16.64 6.22 -5.08
N HIS A 184 -16.79 7.47 -5.52
CA HIS A 184 -16.28 7.90 -6.82
C HIS A 184 -14.77 7.69 -6.94
N LEU A 185 -13.99 8.15 -5.95
CA LEU A 185 -12.53 7.96 -5.90
C LEU A 185 -12.14 6.48 -5.92
N TYR A 186 -12.83 5.64 -5.15
CA TYR A 186 -12.59 4.19 -5.16
C TYR A 186 -12.84 3.58 -6.55
N LEU A 187 -13.98 3.87 -7.18
CA LEU A 187 -14.30 3.34 -8.51
C LEU A 187 -13.32 3.86 -9.58
N ARG A 188 -12.83 5.08 -9.39
CA ARG A 188 -11.84 5.72 -10.24
C ARG A 188 -10.46 5.08 -10.11
N LEU A 189 -9.97 4.85 -8.90
CA LEU A 189 -8.59 4.45 -8.60
C LEU A 189 -8.45 2.96 -8.24
N GLY A 190 -9.52 2.32 -7.73
CA GLY A 190 -9.49 0.96 -7.19
C GLY A 190 -9.07 0.87 -5.73
N TYR A 191 -8.84 2.01 -5.07
CA TYR A 191 -8.51 2.11 -3.64
C TYR A 191 -8.94 3.47 -3.11
N LEU A 192 -8.93 3.63 -1.79
CA LEU A 192 -9.20 4.91 -1.14
C LEU A 192 -7.88 5.65 -0.89
N PRO A 193 -7.64 6.82 -1.52
CA PRO A 193 -6.42 7.59 -1.29
C PRO A 193 -6.35 8.10 0.15
N GLY A 194 -5.16 8.50 0.58
CA GLY A 194 -4.89 8.87 1.97
C GLY A 194 -5.83 9.96 2.51
N GLY A 195 -6.43 9.69 3.67
CA GLY A 195 -7.40 10.55 4.33
C GLY A 195 -8.85 10.08 4.17
N HIS A 196 -9.19 9.39 3.11
CA HIS A 196 -10.56 8.94 2.83
C HIS A 196 -10.92 7.61 3.50
N GLY A 197 -12.20 7.48 3.89
CA GLY A 197 -12.88 6.22 4.21
C GLY A 197 -14.10 6.07 3.32
N LEU A 198 -14.59 4.86 3.07
CA LEU A 198 -15.78 4.66 2.21
C LEU A 198 -17.07 5.14 2.86
N LEU A 199 -17.19 4.97 4.19
CA LEU A 199 -18.38 5.38 4.94
C LEU A 199 -18.19 6.81 5.47
N GLU A 200 -19.32 7.53 5.63
CA GLU A 200 -19.32 8.84 6.31
C GLU A 200 -18.67 8.72 7.71
N ASP A 201 -18.05 9.79 8.17
CA ASP A 201 -17.38 9.89 9.46
C ASP A 201 -16.19 8.92 9.65
N THR A 202 -15.72 8.26 8.59
CA THR A 202 -14.54 7.40 8.58
C THR A 202 -13.41 7.98 7.76
N GLY A 203 -12.17 7.59 8.07
CA GLY A 203 -11.00 7.98 7.30
C GLY A 203 -9.77 7.16 7.64
N GLN A 204 -8.66 7.58 7.07
CA GLN A 204 -7.32 7.04 7.36
C GLN A 204 -6.40 8.19 7.77
N VAL A 205 -5.41 7.92 8.60
CA VAL A 205 -4.32 8.88 8.84
C VAL A 205 -3.46 8.91 7.56
N PRO A 206 -3.30 10.07 6.90
CA PRO A 206 -2.49 10.14 5.68
C PRO A 206 -1.00 9.85 5.94
N PRO A 207 -0.23 9.35 4.95
CA PRO A 207 1.21 9.16 5.08
C PRO A 207 1.94 10.43 5.56
N GLY A 208 2.84 10.29 6.55
CA GLY A 208 3.59 11.41 7.10
C GLY A 208 2.79 12.40 7.92
N HIS A 209 1.59 12.00 8.38
CA HIS A 209 0.73 12.83 9.23
C HIS A 209 0.53 12.21 10.61
N LEU A 210 0.20 13.09 11.53
CA LEU A 210 -0.39 12.74 12.81
C LEU A 210 -1.81 13.29 12.90
N LEU A 211 -2.63 12.68 13.76
CA LEU A 211 -3.99 13.11 14.09
C LEU A 211 -4.05 13.25 15.62
N ARG A 212 -4.44 14.44 16.10
CA ARG A 212 -4.67 14.71 17.52
C ARG A 212 -6.14 14.73 17.80
N ILE A 213 -6.53 14.17 18.94
CA ILE A 213 -7.91 14.23 19.41
C ILE A 213 -7.98 14.17 20.94
N ARG A 214 -8.97 14.88 21.51
CA ARG A 214 -9.38 14.80 22.93
C ARG A 214 -10.84 14.38 23.01
N PRO A 215 -11.31 13.88 24.15
CA PRO A 215 -12.71 13.49 24.32
C PRO A 215 -13.67 14.62 23.90
N GLY A 216 -14.59 14.32 22.99
CA GLY A 216 -15.56 15.29 22.45
C GLY A 216 -14.98 16.33 21.48
N GLY A 217 -13.69 16.31 21.20
CA GLY A 217 -13.04 17.21 20.23
C GLY A 217 -13.21 16.74 18.78
N VAL A 218 -12.81 17.60 17.86
CA VAL A 218 -12.72 17.28 16.42
C VAL A 218 -11.29 16.80 16.10
N PRO A 219 -11.11 15.77 15.30
CA PRO A 219 -9.78 15.30 14.88
C PRO A 219 -9.01 16.40 14.14
N GLU A 220 -7.78 16.69 14.59
CA GLU A 220 -6.86 17.61 13.93
C GLU A 220 -5.76 16.84 13.22
N VAL A 221 -5.69 16.93 11.89
CA VAL A 221 -4.67 16.25 11.07
C VAL A 221 -3.53 17.21 10.77
N VAL A 222 -2.30 16.83 11.13
CA VAL A 222 -1.10 17.66 10.99
C VAL A 222 0.00 16.88 10.28
N ARG A 223 0.60 17.49 9.26
CA ARG A 223 1.74 16.89 8.55
C ARG A 223 3.02 17.09 9.35
N PHE A 224 3.74 16.00 9.65
CA PHE A 224 5.04 16.08 10.30
C PHE A 224 6.22 15.83 9.33
N ARG A 225 6.04 15.04 8.25
CA ARG A 225 7.09 14.78 7.26
C ARG A 225 6.50 14.53 5.87
N THR A 226 7.18 15.04 4.83
CA THR A 226 6.91 14.71 3.42
C THR A 226 8.20 14.17 2.82
N PRO A 227 8.19 12.99 2.19
CA PRO A 227 9.34 12.50 1.46
C PRO A 227 9.72 13.44 0.32
N PRO A 228 11.02 13.72 0.09
CA PRO A 228 11.45 14.55 -1.01
C PRO A 228 11.22 13.85 -2.34
N THR A 229 10.81 14.60 -3.36
CA THR A 229 10.59 14.08 -4.72
C THR A 229 11.66 14.55 -5.72
N GLY A 230 12.52 15.47 -5.33
CA GLY A 230 13.62 15.96 -6.14
C GLY A 230 14.46 17.01 -5.41
N VAL A 231 15.62 17.32 -5.97
CA VAL A 231 16.54 18.37 -5.52
C VAL A 231 16.93 19.26 -6.70
N PRO A 232 17.48 20.47 -6.46
CA PRO A 232 18.06 21.32 -7.51
C PRO A 232 19.09 20.58 -8.35
N ASP A 233 19.23 20.95 -9.61
CA ASP A 233 20.09 20.26 -10.58
C ASP A 233 21.56 20.14 -10.12
N GLY A 234 22.10 21.16 -9.46
CA GLY A 234 23.48 21.18 -8.94
C GLY A 234 23.75 20.21 -7.79
N GLU A 235 22.68 19.66 -7.15
CA GLU A 235 22.79 18.71 -6.04
C GLU A 235 22.58 17.26 -6.48
N ARG A 236 22.35 17.04 -7.79
CA ARG A 236 22.02 15.71 -8.34
C ARG A 236 23.24 14.85 -8.57
N LEU A 237 23.07 13.57 -8.32
CA LEU A 237 24.05 12.53 -8.59
C LEU A 237 23.86 11.97 -9.99
N ARG A 238 24.94 11.84 -10.75
CA ARG A 238 24.95 11.34 -12.13
C ARG A 238 26.01 10.26 -12.33
N GLY A 239 25.84 9.45 -13.40
CA GLY A 239 26.82 8.46 -13.81
C GLY A 239 27.19 7.47 -12.70
N ASP A 240 28.49 7.23 -12.53
CA ASP A 240 28.97 6.25 -11.55
C ASP A 240 28.81 6.73 -10.10
N ALA A 241 28.83 8.03 -9.85
CA ALA A 241 28.54 8.56 -8.52
C ALA A 241 27.10 8.23 -8.05
N ALA A 242 26.11 8.29 -8.96
CA ALA A 242 24.75 7.86 -8.66
C ALA A 242 24.68 6.34 -8.42
N LEU A 243 25.38 5.56 -9.23
CA LEU A 243 25.44 4.11 -9.11
C LEU A 243 26.03 3.66 -7.77
N ASP A 244 27.18 4.24 -7.39
CA ASP A 244 27.87 3.89 -6.14
C ASP A 244 27.07 4.31 -4.90
N ALA A 245 26.44 5.48 -4.95
CA ALA A 245 25.58 5.96 -3.87
C ALA A 245 24.33 5.08 -3.69
N VAL A 246 23.67 4.69 -4.79
CA VAL A 246 22.50 3.79 -4.75
C VAL A 246 22.88 2.41 -4.24
N ASP A 247 24.00 1.88 -4.69
CA ASP A 247 24.54 0.60 -4.25
C ASP A 247 24.78 0.60 -2.73
N ALA A 248 25.48 1.59 -2.23
CA ALA A 248 25.77 1.74 -0.80
C ALA A 248 24.49 1.90 0.05
N ALA A 249 23.53 2.73 -0.41
CA ALA A 249 22.32 2.99 0.33
C ALA A 249 21.39 1.76 0.39
N VAL A 250 21.21 1.05 -0.73
CA VAL A 250 20.40 -0.17 -0.76
C VAL A 250 21.03 -1.25 0.13
N SER A 251 22.34 -1.47 0.04
CA SER A 251 23.05 -2.39 0.92
C SER A 251 22.89 -2.04 2.41
N ALA A 252 22.99 -0.76 2.76
CA ALA A 252 22.81 -0.30 4.14
C ALA A 252 21.37 -0.52 4.63
N ALA A 253 20.38 -0.21 3.79
CA ALA A 253 18.96 -0.38 4.10
C ALA A 253 18.59 -1.87 4.31
N VAL A 254 19.05 -2.75 3.42
CA VAL A 254 18.84 -4.21 3.56
C VAL A 254 19.44 -4.70 4.87
N ARG A 255 20.68 -4.35 5.20
CA ARG A 255 21.31 -4.73 6.48
C ARG A 255 20.59 -4.17 7.69
N ARG A 256 20.17 -2.90 7.67
CA ARG A 256 19.41 -2.27 8.76
C ARG A 256 18.07 -2.99 8.98
N GLN A 257 17.38 -3.33 7.91
CA GLN A 257 16.12 -4.05 7.95
C GLN A 257 16.25 -5.57 8.12
N SER A 258 17.47 -6.10 8.23
CA SER A 258 17.72 -7.54 8.53
C SER A 258 17.76 -7.83 10.02
N VAL A 259 17.70 -6.82 10.89
CA VAL A 259 17.65 -7.03 12.36
C VAL A 259 16.37 -7.77 12.73
N SER A 260 16.49 -8.99 13.23
CA SER A 260 15.38 -9.87 13.58
C SER A 260 15.85 -11.00 14.49
N ASP A 261 15.03 -11.41 15.47
CA ASP A 261 15.26 -12.57 16.31
C ASP A 261 14.63 -13.85 15.72
N VAL A 262 14.02 -13.73 14.53
CA VAL A 262 13.46 -14.87 13.77
C VAL A 262 14.09 -14.96 12.39
N ARG A 263 13.99 -16.16 11.75
CA ARG A 263 14.50 -16.38 10.39
C ARG A 263 13.79 -15.45 9.40
N MET A 264 14.57 -14.79 8.53
CA MET A 264 14.10 -13.88 7.50
C MET A 264 14.22 -14.49 6.11
N GLY A 265 13.24 -14.21 5.22
CA GLY A 265 13.25 -14.59 3.81
C GLY A 265 13.17 -13.39 2.88
N ALA A 266 12.96 -13.64 1.60
CA ALA A 266 12.75 -12.62 0.57
C ALA A 266 11.64 -13.03 -0.41
N PHE A 267 10.84 -12.06 -0.87
CA PHE A 267 10.05 -12.25 -2.08
C PHE A 267 10.96 -12.10 -3.30
N LEU A 268 10.89 -13.06 -4.21
CA LEU A 268 11.73 -13.10 -5.42
C LEU A 268 10.86 -13.16 -6.67
N SER A 269 11.02 -12.18 -7.56
CA SER A 269 10.38 -12.14 -8.88
C SER A 269 11.40 -12.19 -10.00
N GLY A 270 10.94 -12.26 -11.24
CA GLY A 270 11.79 -12.14 -12.42
C GLY A 270 12.20 -10.70 -12.77
N GLY A 271 11.90 -9.70 -11.92
CA GLY A 271 12.18 -8.29 -12.16
C GLY A 271 13.62 -7.83 -11.85
N ILE A 272 13.76 -6.63 -11.29
CA ILE A 272 15.05 -6.04 -10.90
C ILE A 272 15.12 -5.82 -9.39
N ASP A 273 14.04 -5.31 -8.80
CA ASP A 273 14.04 -4.80 -7.44
C ASP A 273 14.16 -5.92 -6.41
N SER A 274 13.30 -6.94 -6.50
CA SER A 274 13.34 -8.05 -5.55
C SER A 274 14.60 -8.90 -5.68
N PRO A 275 15.17 -9.18 -6.89
CA PRO A 275 16.48 -9.83 -6.98
C PRO A 275 17.62 -9.00 -6.37
N LEU A 276 17.58 -7.66 -6.50
CA LEU A 276 18.57 -6.80 -5.87
C LEU A 276 18.50 -6.88 -4.34
N VAL A 277 17.29 -6.76 -3.77
CA VAL A 277 17.07 -6.92 -2.32
C VAL A 277 17.48 -8.31 -1.85
N THR A 278 17.10 -9.37 -2.59
CA THR A 278 17.46 -10.76 -2.27
C THR A 278 18.96 -10.98 -2.31
N ALA A 279 19.67 -10.40 -3.29
CA ALA A 279 21.13 -10.49 -3.40
C ALA A 279 21.85 -9.86 -2.21
N GLU A 280 21.39 -8.66 -1.79
CA GLU A 280 21.94 -7.96 -0.63
C GLU A 280 21.64 -8.71 0.68
N LEU A 281 20.43 -9.26 0.82
CA LEU A 281 20.05 -10.06 1.98
C LEU A 281 20.88 -11.35 2.06
N GLN A 282 21.07 -12.05 0.92
CA GLN A 282 21.92 -13.24 0.86
C GLN A 282 23.39 -12.94 1.20
N ALA A 283 23.90 -11.79 0.74
CA ALA A 283 25.26 -11.36 1.06
C ALA A 283 25.46 -11.02 2.54
N ALA A 284 24.40 -10.66 3.24
CA ALA A 284 24.41 -10.36 4.68
C ALA A 284 24.13 -11.60 5.57
N ALA A 285 23.66 -12.69 5.00
CA ALA A 285 23.25 -13.90 5.73
C ALA A 285 24.39 -14.92 5.84
N GLU A 286 24.39 -15.70 6.94
CA GLU A 286 25.37 -16.79 7.16
C GLU A 286 25.06 -18.07 6.37
N GLY A 287 23.83 -18.22 5.86
CA GLY A 287 23.36 -19.38 5.12
C GLY A 287 22.37 -19.03 4.00
N PRO A 288 21.85 -20.06 3.27
CA PRO A 288 20.88 -19.80 2.21
C PRO A 288 19.61 -19.11 2.73
N VAL A 289 19.27 -17.97 2.12
CA VAL A 289 18.05 -17.20 2.42
C VAL A 289 16.86 -17.88 1.74
N PRO A 290 15.74 -18.14 2.44
CA PRO A 290 14.51 -18.59 1.81
C PRO A 290 13.95 -17.52 0.88
N ALA A 291 13.77 -17.86 -0.38
CA ALA A 291 13.23 -16.95 -1.41
C ALA A 291 11.95 -17.53 -2.01
N PHE A 292 10.89 -16.71 -2.10
CA PHE A 292 9.54 -17.15 -2.42
C PHE A 292 9.05 -16.52 -3.72
N THR A 293 8.51 -17.34 -4.61
CA THR A 293 8.03 -16.95 -5.94
C THR A 293 6.66 -17.55 -6.22
N ILE A 294 5.76 -16.78 -6.84
CA ILE A 294 4.55 -17.30 -7.48
C ILE A 294 4.70 -17.20 -8.99
N GLY A 295 4.54 -18.34 -9.66
CA GLY A 295 4.38 -18.43 -11.11
C GLY A 295 2.90 -18.50 -11.49
N THR A 296 2.60 -18.35 -12.77
CA THR A 296 1.26 -18.48 -13.34
C THR A 296 1.26 -19.43 -14.54
N ASP A 297 0.11 -19.96 -14.91
CA ASP A 297 -0.07 -20.76 -16.12
C ASP A 297 -0.18 -19.92 -17.40
N ASP A 298 -0.32 -18.59 -17.29
CA ASP A 298 -0.24 -17.68 -18.41
C ASP A 298 1.21 -17.36 -18.80
N PRO A 299 1.70 -17.81 -19.97
CA PRO A 299 3.11 -17.59 -20.38
C PRO A 299 3.50 -16.13 -20.54
N VAL A 300 2.51 -15.22 -20.70
CA VAL A 300 2.77 -13.79 -20.87
C VAL A 300 3.13 -13.12 -19.54
N SER A 301 2.49 -13.53 -18.47
CA SER A 301 2.69 -12.98 -17.12
C SER A 301 3.57 -13.85 -16.21
N ASP A 302 3.96 -15.07 -16.63
CA ASP A 302 4.80 -15.94 -15.82
C ASP A 302 6.24 -15.42 -15.72
N GLU A 303 6.66 -15.12 -14.49
CA GLU A 303 8.03 -14.70 -14.13
C GLU A 303 8.83 -15.80 -13.45
N SER A 304 8.29 -17.02 -13.31
CA SER A 304 8.92 -18.11 -12.56
C SER A 304 10.27 -18.54 -13.14
N GLY A 305 10.41 -18.55 -14.47
CA GLY A 305 11.67 -18.90 -15.13
C GLY A 305 12.83 -17.96 -14.77
N PRO A 306 12.70 -16.64 -15.02
CA PRO A 306 13.70 -15.66 -14.60
C PRO A 306 13.97 -15.67 -13.08
N ALA A 307 12.94 -15.83 -12.23
CA ALA A 307 13.11 -15.91 -10.78
C ALA A 307 13.95 -17.13 -10.38
N THR A 308 13.72 -18.30 -10.99
CA THR A 308 14.52 -19.50 -10.77
C THR A 308 15.98 -19.27 -11.17
N ALA A 309 16.22 -18.62 -12.32
CA ALA A 309 17.58 -18.30 -12.76
C ALA A 309 18.32 -17.37 -11.80
N TYR A 310 17.61 -16.39 -11.18
CA TYR A 310 18.17 -15.57 -10.11
C TYR A 310 18.47 -16.38 -8.87
N ALA A 311 17.54 -17.24 -8.43
CA ALA A 311 17.71 -18.08 -7.25
C ALA A 311 18.96 -18.96 -7.35
N GLU A 312 19.17 -19.61 -8.52
CA GLU A 312 20.37 -20.39 -8.82
C GLU A 312 21.65 -19.54 -8.75
N SER A 313 21.62 -18.33 -9.36
CA SER A 313 22.80 -17.44 -9.41
C SER A 313 23.17 -16.91 -8.02
N LEU A 314 22.19 -16.71 -7.14
CA LEU A 314 22.38 -16.17 -5.79
C LEU A 314 22.60 -17.25 -4.72
N GLY A 315 22.34 -18.52 -5.04
CA GLY A 315 22.48 -19.63 -4.09
C GLY A 315 21.47 -19.60 -2.95
N VAL A 316 20.25 -19.05 -3.20
CA VAL A 316 19.17 -18.97 -2.21
C VAL A 316 18.34 -20.26 -2.17
N GLU A 317 17.64 -20.51 -1.05
CA GLU A 317 16.69 -21.60 -0.91
C GLU A 317 15.36 -21.21 -1.59
N HIS A 318 15.14 -21.67 -2.82
CA HIS A 318 14.03 -21.21 -3.65
C HIS A 318 12.76 -22.04 -3.49
N HIS A 319 11.66 -21.38 -3.10
CA HIS A 319 10.32 -21.95 -3.00
C HIS A 319 9.42 -21.35 -4.07
N LEU A 320 8.88 -22.20 -4.96
CA LEU A 320 8.02 -21.80 -6.08
C LEU A 320 6.66 -22.48 -6.00
N ARG A 321 5.57 -21.68 -6.08
CA ARG A 321 4.19 -22.17 -6.27
C ARG A 321 3.59 -21.54 -7.52
N ARG A 322 2.65 -22.22 -8.20
CA ARG A 322 1.93 -21.71 -9.38
C ARG A 322 0.47 -21.48 -9.05
N ILE A 323 -0.10 -20.36 -9.57
CA ILE A 323 -1.53 -20.07 -9.57
C ILE A 323 -2.12 -20.41 -10.94
N ARG A 324 -3.32 -20.98 -10.94
CA ARG A 324 -4.12 -21.27 -12.14
C ARG A 324 -5.40 -20.45 -12.12
N GLY A 325 -6.00 -20.20 -13.30
CA GLY A 325 -7.29 -19.47 -13.39
C GLY A 325 -8.40 -20.12 -12.58
N ALA A 326 -8.46 -21.45 -12.54
CA ALA A 326 -9.43 -22.20 -11.74
C ALA A 326 -9.31 -21.93 -10.22
N ASP A 327 -8.14 -21.55 -9.73
CA ASP A 327 -7.92 -21.25 -8.32
C ASP A 327 -8.52 -19.88 -7.92
N ALA A 328 -8.88 -19.03 -8.90
CA ALA A 328 -9.33 -17.65 -8.65
C ALA A 328 -10.66 -17.57 -7.87
N ILE A 329 -11.61 -18.48 -8.14
CA ILE A 329 -12.89 -18.51 -7.44
C ILE A 329 -12.68 -18.86 -5.97
N ASP A 330 -11.86 -19.88 -5.70
CA ASP A 330 -11.58 -20.33 -4.33
C ASP A 330 -10.86 -19.27 -3.50
N LEU A 331 -10.10 -18.39 -4.17
CA LEU A 331 -9.36 -17.30 -3.51
C LEU A 331 -10.21 -16.03 -3.28
N LEU A 332 -11.41 -15.90 -3.85
CA LEU A 332 -12.24 -14.69 -3.70
C LEU A 332 -12.55 -14.38 -2.23
N ASP A 333 -12.90 -15.41 -1.45
CA ASP A 333 -13.22 -15.26 -0.03
C ASP A 333 -12.00 -14.82 0.78
N ASP A 334 -10.82 -15.33 0.47
CA ASP A 334 -9.58 -14.95 1.14
C ASP A 334 -9.14 -13.53 0.73
N VAL A 335 -9.30 -13.16 -0.55
CA VAL A 335 -9.07 -11.80 -1.03
C VAL A 335 -10.01 -10.80 -0.34
N ALA A 336 -11.28 -11.16 -0.15
CA ALA A 336 -12.24 -10.34 0.60
C ALA A 336 -11.91 -10.27 2.09
N ALA A 337 -11.39 -11.36 2.67
CA ALA A 337 -11.05 -11.43 4.08
C ALA A 337 -9.78 -10.65 4.41
N CYS A 338 -8.77 -10.66 3.54
CA CYS A 338 -7.54 -9.93 3.77
C CYS A 338 -7.72 -8.41 3.54
N ASN A 339 -8.54 -8.01 2.56
CA ASN A 339 -8.82 -6.61 2.27
C ASN A 339 -9.96 -6.10 3.14
N THR A 340 -9.64 -5.53 4.30
CA THR A 340 -10.63 -5.03 5.27
C THR A 340 -11.33 -3.74 4.83
N GLU A 341 -10.93 -3.16 3.71
CA GLU A 341 -11.52 -2.03 2.97
C GLU A 341 -11.67 -2.40 1.49
N PRO A 342 -12.53 -1.72 0.70
CA PRO A 342 -12.66 -2.01 -0.72
C PRO A 342 -11.32 -1.82 -1.43
N PHE A 343 -10.90 -2.83 -2.22
CA PHE A 343 -9.59 -2.82 -2.84
C PHE A 343 -9.59 -3.53 -4.20
N GLY A 344 -9.27 -2.79 -5.26
CA GLY A 344 -9.41 -3.23 -6.65
C GLY A 344 -8.08 -3.60 -7.35
N ASP A 345 -6.98 -3.80 -6.64
CA ASP A 345 -5.76 -4.33 -7.26
C ASP A 345 -5.80 -5.87 -7.29
N TYR A 346 -6.00 -6.42 -8.47
CA TYR A 346 -6.07 -7.88 -8.67
C TYR A 346 -4.70 -8.58 -8.53
N SER A 347 -3.60 -7.85 -8.38
CA SER A 347 -2.34 -8.46 -7.94
C SER A 347 -2.38 -8.91 -6.46
N SER A 348 -3.48 -8.64 -5.75
CA SER A 348 -3.79 -9.24 -4.44
C SER A 348 -3.79 -10.77 -4.48
N PHE A 349 -4.26 -11.40 -5.56
CA PHE A 349 -4.26 -12.86 -5.69
C PHE A 349 -2.87 -13.48 -5.57
N PRO A 350 -1.89 -13.14 -6.43
CA PRO A 350 -0.55 -13.69 -6.29
C PRO A 350 0.18 -13.20 -5.04
N THR A 351 -0.14 -11.99 -4.52
CA THR A 351 0.46 -11.49 -3.28
C THR A 351 -0.02 -12.29 -2.07
N LEU A 352 -1.30 -12.67 -2.02
CA LEU A 352 -1.86 -13.52 -0.99
C LEU A 352 -1.17 -14.88 -0.96
N LEU A 353 -1.01 -15.52 -2.14
CA LEU A 353 -0.39 -16.85 -2.26
C LEU A 353 1.11 -16.85 -1.94
N VAL A 354 1.86 -15.81 -2.34
CA VAL A 354 3.29 -15.75 -1.98
C VAL A 354 3.45 -15.51 -0.48
N SER A 355 2.52 -14.77 0.13
CA SER A 355 2.51 -14.54 1.58
C SER A 355 2.18 -15.83 2.34
N GLU A 356 1.22 -16.62 1.87
CA GLU A 356 0.90 -17.95 2.43
C GLU A 356 2.11 -18.89 2.33
N LEU A 357 2.73 -18.96 1.13
CA LEU A 357 3.92 -19.79 0.91
C LEU A 357 5.06 -19.39 1.84
N ALA A 358 5.33 -18.09 2.00
CA ALA A 358 6.40 -17.59 2.85
C ALA A 358 6.12 -17.83 4.34
N ALA A 359 4.88 -17.60 4.78
CA ALA A 359 4.48 -17.77 6.18
C ALA A 359 4.62 -19.21 6.69
N ALA A 360 4.61 -20.20 5.80
CA ALA A 360 4.90 -21.60 6.14
C ALA A 360 6.37 -21.85 6.54
N HIS A 361 7.28 -20.91 6.24
CA HIS A 361 8.72 -21.07 6.43
C HIS A 361 9.35 -20.01 7.34
N VAL A 362 8.84 -18.77 7.29
CA VAL A 362 9.39 -17.61 7.98
C VAL A 362 8.30 -16.68 8.53
N LYS A 363 8.63 -15.84 9.53
CA LYS A 363 7.72 -14.81 10.06
C LYS A 363 7.94 -13.43 9.41
N THR A 364 9.07 -13.22 8.73
CA THR A 364 9.39 -11.95 8.08
C THR A 364 10.12 -12.15 6.77
N VAL A 365 9.84 -11.28 5.80
CA VAL A 365 10.50 -11.24 4.49
C VAL A 365 10.87 -9.81 4.11
N GLN A 366 11.87 -9.67 3.24
CA GLN A 366 12.13 -8.43 2.54
C GLN A 366 11.55 -8.47 1.12
N SER A 367 11.03 -7.34 0.64
CA SER A 367 10.49 -7.20 -0.72
C SER A 367 11.14 -6.05 -1.48
N GLY A 368 10.94 -6.06 -2.81
CA GLY A 368 11.48 -5.04 -3.71
C GLY A 368 10.52 -3.87 -4.00
N ASP A 369 9.45 -3.70 -3.21
CA ASP A 369 8.48 -2.63 -3.44
C ASP A 369 9.11 -1.24 -3.26
N GLY A 370 8.64 -0.24 -4.05
CA GLY A 370 9.15 1.13 -4.05
C GLY A 370 10.18 1.43 -5.15
N GLY A 371 10.80 0.42 -5.75
CA GLY A 371 11.80 0.64 -6.80
C GLY A 371 11.23 1.27 -8.07
N ASP A 372 10.00 0.94 -8.44
CA ASP A 372 9.32 1.50 -9.60
C ASP A 372 8.99 2.98 -9.42
N GLU A 373 8.53 3.36 -8.24
CA GLU A 373 8.14 4.72 -7.89
C GLU A 373 9.34 5.64 -7.76
N LEU A 374 10.38 5.18 -7.08
CA LEU A 374 11.56 5.99 -6.79
C LEU A 374 12.48 6.18 -8.01
N PHE A 375 12.62 5.14 -8.87
CA PHE A 375 13.60 5.11 -9.96
C PHE A 375 12.96 5.02 -11.35
N TRP A 376 11.74 5.56 -11.52
CA TRP A 376 10.98 5.66 -12.79
C TRP A 376 10.83 4.33 -13.55
N GLY A 377 10.44 3.26 -12.84
CA GLY A 377 10.35 1.92 -13.41
C GLY A 377 9.13 1.66 -14.30
N TYR A 378 8.04 2.41 -14.13
CA TYR A 378 6.82 2.16 -14.89
C TYR A 378 6.91 2.63 -16.34
N PRO A 379 6.43 1.83 -17.33
CA PRO A 379 6.46 2.22 -18.75
C PRO A 379 5.72 3.53 -19.06
N ARG A 380 4.78 3.96 -18.18
CA ARG A 380 4.04 5.22 -18.33
C ARG A 380 4.95 6.44 -18.26
N PHE A 381 6.01 6.41 -17.47
CA PHE A 381 6.98 7.51 -17.39
C PHE A 381 7.61 7.83 -18.76
N GLY A 382 8.14 6.81 -19.43
CA GLY A 382 8.71 6.97 -20.78
C GLY A 382 7.67 7.44 -21.80
N LYS A 383 6.48 6.83 -21.80
CA LYS A 383 5.41 7.17 -22.75
C LYS A 383 4.97 8.64 -22.62
N VAL A 384 4.81 9.14 -21.40
CA VAL A 384 4.37 10.52 -21.14
C VAL A 384 5.50 11.51 -21.47
N ARG A 385 6.74 11.19 -21.05
CA ARG A 385 7.94 11.96 -21.38
C ARG A 385 8.11 12.14 -22.90
N ASP A 386 8.08 11.05 -23.63
CA ASP A 386 8.34 11.04 -25.08
C ASP A 386 7.25 11.79 -25.87
N ALA A 387 6.03 11.84 -25.34
CA ALA A 387 4.93 12.58 -25.92
C ALA A 387 4.85 14.05 -25.45
N ARG A 388 5.73 14.52 -24.59
CA ARG A 388 5.72 15.87 -24.00
C ARG A 388 5.57 16.98 -25.03
N ALA A 389 6.34 16.93 -26.11
CA ALA A 389 6.34 17.95 -27.14
C ALA A 389 4.95 18.17 -27.79
N TRP A 390 4.12 17.12 -27.86
CA TRP A 390 2.77 17.22 -28.40
C TRP A 390 1.86 18.13 -27.57
N PHE A 391 2.03 18.14 -26.23
CA PHE A 391 1.18 18.92 -25.32
C PHE A 391 1.44 20.44 -25.36
N HIS A 392 2.46 20.90 -26.07
CA HIS A 392 2.64 22.31 -26.38
C HIS A 392 1.71 22.78 -27.53
N LEU A 393 1.13 21.83 -28.30
CA LEU A 393 0.17 22.12 -29.35
C LEU A 393 -1.27 22.18 -28.80
N PRO A 394 -2.16 23.00 -29.39
CA PRO A 394 -3.58 22.97 -29.09
C PRO A 394 -4.17 21.56 -29.31
N ARG A 395 -5.17 21.18 -28.48
CA ARG A 395 -5.79 19.84 -28.54
C ARG A 395 -6.27 19.47 -29.96
N ALA A 396 -6.91 20.40 -30.68
CA ALA A 396 -7.39 20.16 -32.04
C ALA A 396 -6.25 19.77 -33.00
N ALA A 397 -5.09 20.45 -32.90
CA ALA A 397 -3.91 20.12 -33.70
C ALA A 397 -3.33 18.74 -33.33
N ARG A 398 -3.33 18.37 -32.04
CA ARG A 398 -2.89 17.05 -31.57
C ARG A 398 -3.79 15.93 -32.09
N VAL A 399 -5.11 16.10 -32.03
CA VAL A 399 -6.10 15.13 -32.54
C VAL A 399 -5.96 14.96 -34.04
N LEU A 400 -5.82 16.05 -34.79
CA LEU A 400 -5.60 16.01 -36.24
C LEU A 400 -4.28 15.33 -36.57
N GLY A 401 -3.17 15.74 -35.94
CA GLY A 401 -1.84 15.16 -36.12
C GLY A 401 -1.82 13.67 -35.80
N TYR A 402 -2.44 13.25 -34.70
CA TYR A 402 -2.60 11.83 -34.36
C TYR A 402 -3.35 11.07 -35.47
N GLY A 403 -4.43 11.66 -36.02
CA GLY A 403 -5.20 11.08 -37.13
C GLY A 403 -4.34 10.85 -38.37
N LEU A 404 -3.46 11.79 -38.68
CA LEU A 404 -2.54 11.70 -39.83
C LEU A 404 -1.46 10.62 -39.65
N THR A 405 -1.18 10.21 -38.41
CA THR A 405 -0.21 9.11 -38.15
C THR A 405 -0.83 7.71 -38.29
N LYS A 406 -2.15 7.56 -38.43
CA LYS A 406 -2.82 6.25 -38.55
C LYS A 406 -2.27 5.31 -39.63
N PRO A 407 -1.81 5.78 -40.81
CA PRO A 407 -1.19 4.92 -41.82
C PRO A 407 0.22 4.40 -41.41
N LEU A 408 0.87 5.03 -40.41
CA LEU A 408 2.20 4.63 -39.99
C LEU A 408 2.17 3.32 -39.20
N PRO A 409 3.27 2.54 -39.18
CA PRO A 409 3.41 1.40 -38.26
C PRO A 409 3.20 1.83 -36.79
N VAL A 410 2.59 0.95 -36.00
CA VAL A 410 2.17 1.27 -34.59
C VAL A 410 3.34 1.82 -33.76
N HIS A 411 4.54 1.26 -33.89
CA HIS A 411 5.74 1.70 -33.17
C HIS A 411 6.24 3.11 -33.55
N ARG A 412 5.77 3.69 -34.68
CA ARG A 412 6.09 5.05 -35.13
C ARG A 412 4.98 6.07 -34.81
N ARG A 413 3.87 5.63 -34.24
CA ARG A 413 2.77 6.53 -33.86
C ARG A 413 3.04 7.12 -32.47
N PRO A 414 2.64 8.38 -32.23
CA PRO A 414 2.61 8.90 -30.88
C PRO A 414 1.63 8.08 -30.02
N ALA A 415 1.85 8.07 -28.72
CA ALA A 415 0.91 7.43 -27.81
C ALA A 415 -0.49 8.06 -27.93
N ARG A 416 -1.56 7.24 -27.86
CA ARG A 416 -2.95 7.72 -27.94
C ARG A 416 -3.26 8.80 -26.88
N GLY A 417 -2.52 8.81 -25.78
CA GLY A 417 -2.63 9.78 -24.71
C GLY A 417 -2.48 11.24 -25.12
N VAL A 418 -1.82 11.55 -26.27
CA VAL A 418 -1.73 12.91 -26.78
C VAL A 418 -3.09 13.55 -27.13
N MET A 419 -4.15 12.76 -27.24
CA MET A 419 -5.51 13.24 -27.51
C MET A 419 -6.25 13.72 -26.25
N PHE A 420 -5.76 13.42 -25.04
CA PHE A 420 -6.37 13.90 -23.79
C PHE A 420 -6.33 15.43 -23.70
N PRO A 421 -7.25 16.06 -22.96
CA PRO A 421 -7.26 17.53 -22.75
C PRO A 421 -5.91 18.02 -22.24
N THR A 422 -5.44 17.46 -21.14
CA THR A 422 -4.18 17.82 -20.48
C THR A 422 -3.25 16.63 -20.33
N VAL A 423 -2.00 16.86 -19.94
CA VAL A 423 -1.08 15.77 -19.59
C VAL A 423 -1.48 15.09 -18.28
N GLY A 424 -2.10 15.86 -17.36
CA GLY A 424 -2.64 15.34 -16.11
C GLY A 424 -3.78 14.35 -16.33
N ASP A 425 -4.77 14.71 -17.19
CA ASP A 425 -5.89 13.80 -17.55
C ASP A 425 -5.38 12.47 -18.13
N TRP A 426 -4.36 12.53 -18.98
CA TRP A 426 -3.76 11.31 -19.50
C TRP A 426 -3.10 10.47 -18.42
N TYR A 427 -2.35 11.12 -17.51
CA TYR A 427 -1.67 10.43 -16.43
C TYR A 427 -2.67 9.77 -15.47
N LEU A 428 -3.74 10.49 -15.12
CA LEU A 428 -4.84 9.97 -14.32
C LEU A 428 -5.54 8.77 -15.01
N ASP A 429 -5.78 8.84 -16.34
CA ASP A 429 -6.38 7.74 -17.09
C ASP A 429 -5.55 6.44 -16.98
N ALA A 430 -4.23 6.55 -16.87
CA ALA A 430 -3.35 5.39 -16.70
C ALA A 430 -3.53 4.69 -15.33
N HIS A 431 -4.04 5.40 -14.32
CA HIS A 431 -4.36 4.87 -13.00
C HIS A 431 -5.84 4.47 -12.84
N SER A 432 -6.69 4.81 -13.81
CA SER A 432 -8.14 4.71 -13.66
C SER A 432 -8.69 3.31 -13.88
N GLY A 433 -9.64 2.92 -13.02
CA GLY A 433 -10.56 1.82 -13.21
C GLY A 433 -11.75 2.23 -14.09
N LEU A 434 -12.73 2.93 -13.53
CA LEU A 434 -13.78 3.59 -14.31
C LEU A 434 -13.29 4.96 -14.79
N ARG A 435 -13.62 5.29 -16.04
CA ARG A 435 -13.36 6.59 -16.66
C ARG A 435 -14.61 7.45 -16.61
N GLU A 436 -14.48 8.73 -16.82
CA GLU A 436 -15.60 9.68 -16.84
C GLU A 436 -16.81 9.18 -17.68
N ARG A 437 -16.58 8.70 -18.90
CA ARG A 437 -17.63 8.14 -19.76
C ARG A 437 -18.28 6.87 -19.19
N ASP A 438 -17.55 6.11 -18.39
CA ASP A 438 -18.01 4.86 -17.80
C ASP A 438 -18.92 5.18 -16.59
N PHE A 439 -18.62 6.24 -15.83
CA PHE A 439 -19.51 6.76 -14.77
C PHE A 439 -20.87 7.18 -15.32
N ALA A 440 -20.92 7.95 -16.40
CA ALA A 440 -22.19 8.38 -17.02
C ALA A 440 -23.10 7.20 -17.41
N ARG A 441 -22.53 6.03 -17.64
CA ARG A 441 -23.27 4.81 -18.04
C ARG A 441 -23.55 3.86 -16.87
N ILE A 442 -22.62 3.72 -15.94
CA ILE A 442 -22.66 2.71 -14.88
C ILE A 442 -23.14 3.30 -13.55
N ALA A 443 -22.74 4.54 -13.24
CA ALA A 443 -23.02 5.22 -11.98
C ALA A 443 -23.28 6.71 -12.22
N PRO A 444 -24.37 7.08 -12.91
CA PRO A 444 -24.61 8.46 -13.36
C PRO A 444 -24.71 9.47 -12.22
N SER A 445 -25.17 9.07 -11.04
CA SER A 445 -25.22 9.92 -9.85
C SER A 445 -23.84 10.34 -9.31
N LEU A 446 -22.78 9.64 -9.73
CA LEU A 446 -21.40 9.94 -9.34
C LEU A 446 -20.63 10.70 -10.44
N ALA A 447 -21.18 10.85 -11.65
CA ALA A 447 -20.44 11.33 -12.82
C ALA A 447 -19.94 12.79 -12.68
N ASP A 448 -20.72 13.63 -12.01
CA ASP A 448 -20.45 15.07 -11.89
C ASP A 448 -19.85 15.46 -10.51
N LEU A 449 -19.42 14.49 -9.72
CA LEU A 449 -18.81 14.80 -8.44
C LEU A 449 -17.40 15.39 -8.64
N PRO A 450 -17.02 16.41 -7.85
CA PRO A 450 -15.68 16.96 -7.91
C PRO A 450 -14.67 15.89 -7.49
N GLU A 451 -13.67 15.66 -8.33
CA GLU A 451 -12.55 14.78 -7.98
C GLU A 451 -11.53 15.58 -7.14
N ASP A 452 -11.32 15.16 -5.89
CA ASP A 452 -10.18 15.67 -5.09
C ASP A 452 -8.88 14.98 -5.52
N LEU A 453 -8.53 15.19 -6.78
CA LEU A 453 -7.36 14.66 -7.45
C LEU A 453 -6.43 15.79 -7.92
N ALA A 454 -6.36 16.87 -7.14
CA ALA A 454 -5.54 18.06 -7.45
C ALA A 454 -4.06 17.71 -7.76
N LEU A 455 -3.57 16.60 -7.22
CA LEU A 455 -2.23 16.10 -7.52
C LEU A 455 -2.05 15.75 -9.01
N PHE A 456 -3.14 15.39 -9.71
CA PHE A 456 -3.15 15.12 -11.15
C PHE A 456 -3.44 16.37 -12.00
N ASP A 457 -3.73 17.53 -11.40
CA ASP A 457 -3.96 18.76 -12.15
C ASP A 457 -2.65 19.28 -12.75
N ARG A 458 -2.41 18.92 -14.02
CA ARG A 458 -1.26 19.38 -14.79
C ARG A 458 -1.67 19.72 -16.22
N PRO A 459 -2.04 20.96 -16.48
CA PRO A 459 -2.51 21.40 -17.81
C PRO A 459 -1.40 21.38 -18.87
N ARG A 460 -0.13 21.62 -18.48
CA ARG A 460 1.03 21.66 -19.38
C ARG A 460 2.20 20.86 -18.83
N PRO A 461 3.02 20.25 -19.68
CA PRO A 461 4.12 19.39 -19.22
C PRO A 461 5.25 20.14 -18.50
N GLY A 462 5.50 21.40 -18.80
CA GLY A 462 6.69 22.11 -18.31
C GLY A 462 7.97 21.60 -18.98
N THR A 463 9.11 21.71 -18.29
CA THR A 463 10.36 21.06 -18.72
C THR A 463 10.24 19.54 -18.59
N GLU A 464 11.18 18.79 -19.16
CA GLU A 464 11.21 17.33 -19.00
C GLU A 464 11.41 16.93 -17.54
N ASP A 465 12.27 17.64 -16.87
CA ASP A 465 12.55 17.41 -15.46
C ASP A 465 11.34 17.71 -14.58
N ASP A 466 10.68 18.86 -14.76
CA ASP A 466 9.44 19.18 -14.02
C ASP A 466 8.38 18.10 -14.20
N LEU A 467 8.28 17.53 -15.41
CA LEU A 467 7.32 16.48 -15.71
C LEU A 467 7.67 15.17 -14.99
N LEU A 468 8.94 14.78 -15.01
CA LEU A 468 9.42 13.55 -14.37
C LEU A 468 9.30 13.64 -12.84
N GLN A 469 9.65 14.78 -12.23
CA GLN A 469 9.50 14.99 -10.80
C GLN A 469 8.03 14.98 -10.38
N TRP A 470 7.16 15.63 -11.16
CA TRP A 470 5.72 15.61 -10.93
C TRP A 470 5.14 14.19 -11.00
N MET A 471 5.54 13.38 -12.00
CA MET A 471 5.10 11.99 -12.11
C MET A 471 5.56 11.18 -10.89
N ARG A 472 6.81 11.34 -10.44
CA ARG A 472 7.32 10.66 -9.23
C ARG A 472 6.53 11.07 -7.98
N ALA A 473 6.23 12.34 -7.82
CA ALA A 473 5.40 12.84 -6.71
C ALA A 473 4.01 12.18 -6.69
N ASN A 474 3.39 12.02 -7.87
CA ASN A 474 2.11 11.31 -8.00
C ASN A 474 2.23 9.83 -7.64
N GLU A 475 3.28 9.13 -8.11
CA GLU A 475 3.48 7.73 -7.76
C GLU A 475 3.65 7.54 -6.25
N LEU A 476 4.44 8.37 -5.60
CA LEU A 476 4.67 8.28 -4.15
C LEU A 476 3.42 8.62 -3.32
N ALA A 477 2.62 9.58 -3.77
CA ALA A 477 1.44 10.03 -3.01
C ALA A 477 0.17 9.21 -3.29
N CYS A 478 0.03 8.64 -4.50
CA CYS A 478 -1.19 7.95 -4.93
C CYS A 478 -0.98 6.45 -5.15
N HIS A 479 -0.01 6.07 -5.97
CA HIS A 479 0.15 4.66 -6.37
C HIS A 479 0.85 3.80 -5.32
N LEU A 480 1.93 4.30 -4.73
CA LEU A 480 2.68 3.60 -3.70
C LEU A 480 1.81 3.18 -2.50
N PRO A 481 0.93 4.06 -1.94
CA PRO A 481 0.04 3.63 -0.86
C PRO A 481 -0.85 2.45 -1.23
N MET A 482 -1.31 2.35 -2.48
CA MET A 482 -2.06 1.18 -2.97
C MET A 482 -1.19 -0.09 -2.95
N VAL A 483 0.05 -0.01 -3.46
CA VAL A 483 0.99 -1.15 -3.46
C VAL A 483 1.26 -1.63 -2.04
N LEU A 484 1.54 -0.70 -1.12
CA LEU A 484 1.85 -1.00 0.28
C LEU A 484 0.64 -1.58 1.03
N GLN A 485 -0.56 -1.05 0.78
CA GLN A 485 -1.80 -1.58 1.34
C GLN A 485 -2.01 -3.04 0.93
N LYS A 486 -1.86 -3.37 -0.35
CA LYS A 486 -1.95 -4.75 -0.83
C LYS A 486 -0.98 -5.67 -0.10
N VAL A 487 0.29 -5.26 -0.02
CA VAL A 487 1.34 -6.07 0.60
C VAL A 487 1.06 -6.28 2.09
N ASP A 488 0.73 -5.22 2.84
CA ASP A 488 0.40 -5.33 4.26
C ASP A 488 -0.83 -6.22 4.50
N ARG A 489 -1.92 -6.03 3.73
CA ARG A 489 -3.16 -6.79 3.91
C ARG A 489 -2.95 -8.29 3.65
N ALA A 490 -2.37 -8.63 2.50
CA ALA A 490 -2.14 -10.02 2.09
C ALA A 490 -1.14 -10.73 3.03
N ALA A 491 -0.05 -10.08 3.40
CA ALA A 491 0.95 -10.66 4.27
C ALA A 491 0.43 -10.86 5.70
N MET A 492 -0.22 -9.84 6.26
CA MET A 492 -0.74 -9.92 7.62
C MET A 492 -1.93 -10.87 7.76
N TYR A 493 -2.63 -11.19 6.69
CA TYR A 493 -3.63 -12.26 6.69
C TYR A 493 -3.03 -13.63 6.99
N HIS A 494 -1.74 -13.81 6.68
CA HIS A 494 -0.96 -15.01 6.97
C HIS A 494 0.06 -14.85 8.11
N SER A 495 -0.05 -13.81 8.93
CA SER A 495 0.89 -13.52 10.03
C SER A 495 2.34 -13.39 9.54
N LEU A 496 2.55 -12.76 8.40
CA LEU A 496 3.85 -12.51 7.79
C LEU A 496 4.17 -11.01 7.79
N GLU A 497 5.35 -10.64 8.30
CA GLU A 497 5.85 -9.27 8.19
C GLU A 497 6.61 -9.08 6.88
N VAL A 498 6.25 -8.02 6.13
CA VAL A 498 7.01 -7.60 4.95
C VAL A 498 7.72 -6.30 5.22
N ARG A 499 9.04 -6.29 5.05
CA ARG A 499 9.93 -5.12 5.10
C ARG A 499 10.29 -4.68 3.69
N VAL A 500 10.49 -3.38 3.51
CA VAL A 500 10.63 -2.75 2.18
C VAL A 500 11.90 -1.90 2.10
N PRO A 501 13.10 -2.50 1.98
CA PRO A 501 14.36 -1.76 2.07
C PRO A 501 14.54 -0.63 1.07
N LEU A 502 13.93 -0.73 -0.12
CA LEU A 502 13.97 0.38 -1.09
C LEU A 502 13.19 1.61 -0.61
N LEU A 503 12.29 1.45 0.38
CA LEU A 503 11.56 2.53 1.02
C LEU A 503 12.16 2.97 2.37
N ASP A 504 13.37 2.52 2.70
CA ASP A 504 14.15 3.12 3.79
C ASP A 504 14.34 4.62 3.52
N LEU A 505 14.19 5.46 4.55
CA LEU A 505 14.20 6.92 4.34
C LEU A 505 15.50 7.43 3.74
N ASP A 506 16.65 6.80 4.05
CA ASP A 506 17.94 7.18 3.44
C ASP A 506 17.95 6.86 1.93
N VAL A 507 17.33 5.75 1.52
CA VAL A 507 17.16 5.39 0.09
C VAL A 507 16.21 6.37 -0.61
N VAL A 508 15.10 6.74 0.03
CA VAL A 508 14.11 7.70 -0.49
C VAL A 508 14.74 9.09 -0.68
N GLU A 509 15.50 9.57 0.31
CA GLU A 509 16.20 10.85 0.25
C GLU A 509 17.31 10.83 -0.82
N LEU A 510 18.04 9.73 -0.93
CA LEU A 510 19.03 9.54 -1.99
C LEU A 510 18.37 9.49 -3.37
N ALA A 511 17.27 8.74 -3.53
CA ALA A 511 16.55 8.65 -4.81
C ALA A 511 16.10 10.03 -5.31
N ALA A 512 15.71 10.95 -4.40
CA ALA A 512 15.41 12.33 -4.76
C ALA A 512 16.60 13.10 -5.36
N ARG A 513 17.83 12.68 -5.05
CA ARG A 513 19.07 13.25 -5.56
C ARG A 513 19.60 12.57 -6.83
N VAL A 514 19.08 11.38 -7.18
CA VAL A 514 19.49 10.70 -8.42
C VAL A 514 18.92 11.41 -9.62
N ASP A 515 19.78 11.79 -10.57
CA ASP A 515 19.37 12.44 -11.81
C ASP A 515 18.53 11.45 -12.66
N PRO A 516 17.40 11.89 -13.25
CA PRO A 516 16.57 11.03 -14.11
C PRO A 516 17.34 10.34 -15.24
N SER A 517 18.41 10.96 -15.76
CA SER A 517 19.26 10.36 -16.82
C SER A 517 20.01 9.10 -16.38
N ALA A 518 20.23 8.91 -15.08
CA ALA A 518 20.80 7.68 -14.53
C ALA A 518 19.77 6.53 -14.46
N CYS A 519 18.47 6.86 -14.51
CA CYS A 519 17.38 5.91 -14.38
C CYS A 519 16.67 5.60 -15.70
N LEU A 520 16.51 6.62 -16.58
CA LEU A 520 15.76 6.52 -17.84
C LEU A 520 16.73 6.53 -19.02
N VAL A 521 17.15 5.34 -19.46
CA VAL A 521 18.11 5.15 -20.56
C VAL A 521 17.43 4.35 -21.66
N ASP A 522 17.50 4.81 -22.91
CA ASP A 522 16.94 4.16 -24.11
C ASP A 522 15.46 3.73 -23.95
N GLY A 523 14.65 4.56 -23.29
CA GLY A 523 13.23 4.29 -23.02
C GLY A 523 12.96 3.26 -21.92
N ARG A 524 13.99 2.81 -21.21
CA ARG A 524 13.89 1.88 -20.07
C ARG A 524 14.07 2.62 -18.75
N GLY A 525 13.25 2.27 -17.76
CA GLY A 525 13.38 2.75 -16.40
C GLY A 525 14.35 1.92 -15.55
N LYS A 526 14.68 2.41 -14.35
CA LYS A 526 15.49 1.74 -13.31
C LYS A 526 16.90 1.35 -13.76
N GLU A 527 17.50 2.05 -14.71
CA GLU A 527 18.83 1.65 -15.21
C GLU A 527 19.88 1.64 -14.08
N VAL A 528 19.80 2.59 -13.14
CA VAL A 528 20.70 2.60 -11.98
C VAL A 528 20.53 1.33 -11.12
N LEU A 529 19.30 0.86 -10.85
CA LEU A 529 19.08 -0.39 -10.11
C LEU A 529 19.51 -1.61 -10.92
N ARG A 530 19.29 -1.60 -12.23
CA ARG A 530 19.77 -2.66 -13.14
C ARG A 530 21.29 -2.79 -13.10
N ARG A 531 22.00 -1.68 -13.17
CA ARG A 531 23.48 -1.65 -13.08
C ARG A 531 23.96 -2.06 -11.68
N THR A 532 23.23 -1.70 -10.64
CA THR A 532 23.50 -2.13 -9.27
C THR A 532 23.34 -3.66 -9.15
N LEU A 533 22.25 -4.23 -9.67
CA LEU A 533 22.04 -5.68 -9.69
C LEU A 533 23.13 -6.42 -10.51
N ALA A 534 23.58 -5.83 -11.63
CA ALA A 534 24.65 -6.40 -12.45
C ALA A 534 26.01 -6.53 -11.75
N ARG A 535 26.20 -5.91 -10.57
CA ARG A 535 27.36 -6.14 -9.71
C ARG A 535 27.28 -7.45 -8.91
N ARG A 536 26.07 -8.08 -8.82
CA ARG A 536 25.78 -9.28 -8.00
C ARG A 536 25.43 -10.50 -8.83
N VAL A 537 24.82 -10.30 -10.00
CA VAL A 537 24.41 -11.38 -10.91
C VAL A 537 24.91 -11.10 -12.32
N PRO A 538 25.17 -12.12 -13.14
CA PRO A 538 25.60 -11.93 -14.53
C PRO A 538 24.59 -11.09 -15.31
N PRO A 539 25.02 -10.05 -16.06
CA PRO A 539 24.12 -9.15 -16.79
C PRO A 539 23.15 -9.87 -17.76
N GLU A 540 23.57 -10.99 -18.34
CA GLU A 540 22.75 -11.83 -19.22
C GLU A 540 21.57 -12.50 -18.53
N ARG A 541 21.57 -12.58 -17.21
CA ARG A 541 20.47 -13.10 -16.40
C ARG A 541 19.40 -12.04 -16.11
N ILE A 542 19.70 -10.75 -16.34
CA ILE A 542 18.79 -9.63 -16.07
C ILE A 542 17.83 -9.43 -17.25
N PRO A 543 16.53 -9.77 -17.13
CA PRO A 543 15.61 -9.79 -18.26
C PRO A 543 15.27 -8.39 -18.79
N VAL A 544 14.96 -8.34 -20.08
CA VAL A 544 14.39 -7.19 -20.78
C VAL A 544 13.34 -7.73 -21.77
N PRO A 545 12.11 -7.22 -21.78
CA PRO A 545 11.52 -6.14 -20.96
C PRO A 545 11.02 -6.61 -19.59
N LYS A 546 10.72 -5.62 -18.69
CA LYS A 546 10.01 -5.87 -17.43
C LYS A 546 8.61 -6.45 -17.69
N ARG A 547 8.24 -7.45 -16.90
CA ARG A 547 6.86 -7.95 -16.76
C ARG A 547 6.28 -7.45 -15.43
N GLY A 548 4.98 -7.46 -15.27
CA GLY A 548 4.32 -7.07 -14.02
C GLY A 548 3.84 -8.31 -13.27
N PHE A 549 3.87 -8.26 -11.94
CA PHE A 549 3.26 -9.25 -11.07
C PHE A 549 1.73 -9.15 -11.17
N THR A 550 1.12 -9.86 -12.13
CA THR A 550 -0.29 -9.73 -12.50
C THR A 550 -0.87 -11.09 -12.90
N VAL A 551 -2.21 -11.14 -12.96
CA VAL A 551 -2.99 -12.31 -13.40
C VAL A 551 -3.83 -11.93 -14.63
N PRO A 552 -4.28 -12.88 -15.46
CA PRO A 552 -5.08 -12.63 -16.66
C PRO A 552 -6.53 -12.25 -16.32
N MET A 553 -6.71 -11.17 -15.53
CA MET A 553 -7.98 -10.74 -14.95
C MET A 553 -9.08 -10.53 -16.00
N ARG A 554 -8.72 -10.05 -17.21
CA ARG A 554 -9.71 -9.92 -18.29
C ARG A 554 -10.35 -11.26 -18.63
N GLN A 555 -9.53 -12.30 -18.79
CA GLN A 555 -10.02 -13.64 -19.07
C GLN A 555 -10.84 -14.16 -17.91
N TRP A 556 -10.34 -14.04 -16.68
CA TRP A 556 -11.05 -14.49 -15.49
C TRP A 556 -12.45 -13.87 -15.35
N LEU A 557 -12.60 -12.56 -15.56
CA LEU A 557 -13.90 -11.89 -15.51
C LEU A 557 -14.88 -12.38 -16.60
N CYS A 558 -14.36 -12.83 -17.76
CA CYS A 558 -15.21 -13.36 -18.83
C CYS A 558 -15.56 -14.85 -18.63
N ASP A 559 -14.70 -15.62 -17.98
CA ASP A 559 -14.76 -17.09 -17.87
C ASP A 559 -14.90 -17.54 -16.41
N ASP A 560 -13.80 -17.64 -15.66
CA ASP A 560 -13.75 -18.26 -14.32
C ASP A 560 -14.59 -17.49 -13.27
N LEU A 561 -14.51 -16.16 -13.26
CA LEU A 561 -15.25 -15.29 -12.33
C LEU A 561 -16.61 -14.83 -12.87
N ARG A 562 -17.03 -15.29 -14.04
CA ARG A 562 -18.31 -14.92 -14.63
C ARG A 562 -19.51 -15.19 -13.70
N PRO A 563 -19.62 -16.34 -13.02
CA PRO A 563 -20.71 -16.58 -12.08
C PRO A 563 -20.78 -15.55 -10.96
N ALA A 564 -19.62 -15.11 -10.42
CA ALA A 564 -19.55 -14.08 -9.41
C ALA A 564 -19.98 -12.71 -9.96
N VAL A 565 -19.55 -12.34 -11.18
CA VAL A 565 -20.01 -11.11 -11.84
C VAL A 565 -21.51 -11.10 -12.04
N GLU A 566 -22.08 -12.19 -12.57
CA GLU A 566 -23.53 -12.29 -12.82
C GLU A 566 -24.31 -12.19 -11.50
N SER A 567 -23.97 -12.98 -10.48
CA SER A 567 -24.70 -13.01 -9.21
C SER A 567 -24.55 -11.75 -8.36
N LEU A 568 -23.34 -11.15 -8.35
CA LEU A 568 -23.04 -10.02 -7.45
C LEU A 568 -23.26 -8.65 -8.09
N LEU A 569 -23.16 -8.52 -9.41
CA LEU A 569 -23.27 -7.24 -10.11
C LEU A 569 -24.52 -7.11 -10.97
N LEU A 570 -25.05 -8.23 -11.56
CA LEU A 570 -26.08 -8.14 -12.59
C LEU A 570 -27.44 -8.62 -12.12
N ASP A 571 -27.52 -9.60 -11.22
CA ASP A 571 -28.78 -10.23 -10.80
C ASP A 571 -29.38 -9.59 -9.56
N ARG A 572 -28.65 -8.77 -8.84
CA ARG A 572 -29.12 -7.99 -7.68
C ARG A 572 -28.75 -6.51 -7.82
N ASP A 573 -29.31 -5.66 -6.95
CA ASP A 573 -28.88 -4.27 -6.85
C ASP A 573 -27.50 -4.21 -6.20
N PRO A 574 -26.48 -3.65 -6.89
CA PRO A 574 -25.14 -3.53 -6.32
C PRO A 574 -25.12 -2.57 -5.12
N PHE A 575 -24.27 -2.86 -4.15
CA PHE A 575 -23.99 -1.95 -3.04
C PHE A 575 -23.09 -0.77 -3.49
N PRO A 576 -23.33 0.46 -3.03
CA PRO A 576 -24.55 0.89 -2.31
C PRO A 576 -25.74 1.05 -3.25
N ALA A 577 -26.93 0.70 -2.76
CA ALA A 577 -28.16 0.76 -3.55
C ALA A 577 -28.44 2.19 -4.04
N GLY A 578 -28.94 2.31 -5.28
CA GLY A 578 -29.34 3.58 -5.88
C GLY A 578 -28.20 4.39 -6.54
N PHE A 579 -26.95 3.93 -6.48
CA PHE A 579 -25.83 4.59 -7.15
C PHE A 579 -25.56 4.07 -8.56
N PHE A 580 -25.98 2.85 -8.86
CA PHE A 580 -25.66 2.16 -10.11
C PHE A 580 -26.88 2.01 -11.03
N ASP A 581 -26.66 2.25 -12.33
CA ASP A 581 -27.61 1.92 -13.39
C ASP A 581 -27.40 0.47 -13.84
N ARG A 582 -28.38 -0.42 -13.56
CA ARG A 582 -28.28 -1.85 -13.84
C ARG A 582 -28.20 -2.18 -15.32
N ASP A 583 -28.96 -1.46 -16.16
CA ASP A 583 -28.97 -1.68 -17.60
C ASP A 583 -27.66 -1.22 -18.22
N GLY A 584 -27.15 -0.08 -17.77
CA GLY A 584 -25.84 0.45 -18.15
C GLY A 584 -24.69 -0.48 -17.74
N LEU A 585 -24.77 -1.07 -16.54
CA LEU A 585 -23.78 -2.03 -16.04
C LEU A 585 -23.79 -3.33 -16.86
N ARG A 586 -24.98 -3.91 -17.11
CA ARG A 586 -25.15 -5.11 -17.94
C ARG A 586 -24.62 -4.89 -19.36
N ALA A 587 -25.03 -3.80 -20.01
CA ALA A 587 -24.55 -3.45 -21.34
C ALA A 587 -23.05 -3.20 -21.38
N SER A 588 -22.45 -2.66 -20.31
CA SER A 588 -21.00 -2.47 -20.18
C SER A 588 -20.25 -3.79 -20.04
N TYR A 589 -20.81 -4.75 -19.30
CA TYR A 589 -20.26 -6.09 -19.20
C TYR A 589 -20.31 -6.85 -20.53
N ASP A 590 -21.43 -6.75 -21.28
CA ASP A 590 -21.57 -7.34 -22.61
C ASP A 590 -20.56 -6.74 -23.61
N ASP A 591 -20.30 -5.43 -23.55
CA ASP A 591 -19.29 -4.77 -24.35
C ASP A 591 -17.87 -5.26 -23.98
N HIS A 592 -17.61 -5.50 -22.69
CA HIS A 592 -16.34 -6.06 -22.23
C HIS A 592 -16.13 -7.48 -22.74
N ARG A 593 -17.13 -8.36 -22.58
CA ARG A 593 -17.07 -9.76 -23.04
C ARG A 593 -16.90 -9.88 -24.54
N SER A 594 -17.59 -9.06 -25.32
CA SER A 594 -17.46 -9.05 -26.79
C SER A 594 -16.16 -8.41 -27.32
N GLY A 595 -15.35 -7.83 -26.45
CA GLY A 595 -14.10 -7.14 -26.84
C GLY A 595 -14.30 -5.74 -27.43
N ARG A 596 -15.54 -5.20 -27.41
CA ARG A 596 -15.80 -3.82 -27.86
C ARG A 596 -15.17 -2.77 -26.94
N LEU A 597 -15.17 -3.05 -25.63
CA LEU A 597 -14.50 -2.21 -24.63
C LEU A 597 -13.62 -3.07 -23.72
N ASP A 598 -12.56 -2.48 -23.20
CA ASP A 598 -11.80 -3.07 -22.09
C ASP A 598 -12.13 -2.31 -20.81
N LEU A 599 -12.91 -2.96 -19.95
CA LEU A 599 -13.34 -2.47 -18.63
C LEU A 599 -12.78 -3.34 -17.49
N THR A 600 -11.70 -4.09 -17.74
CA THR A 600 -11.13 -5.06 -16.77
C THR A 600 -10.99 -4.47 -15.38
N ARG A 601 -10.31 -3.32 -15.24
CA ARG A 601 -10.11 -2.68 -13.93
C ARG A 601 -11.42 -2.19 -13.30
N GLY A 602 -12.28 -1.54 -14.09
CA GLY A 602 -13.55 -1.00 -13.58
C GLY A 602 -14.51 -2.10 -13.10
N LEU A 603 -14.64 -3.19 -13.86
CA LEU A 603 -15.46 -4.33 -13.48
C LEU A 603 -14.90 -5.05 -12.25
N TRP A 604 -13.59 -5.18 -12.16
CA TRP A 604 -12.95 -5.75 -10.98
C TRP A 604 -13.14 -4.84 -9.75
N ASN A 605 -13.00 -3.52 -9.86
CA ASN A 605 -13.28 -2.59 -8.76
C ASN A 605 -14.72 -2.75 -8.26
N LEU A 606 -15.69 -2.86 -9.18
CA LEU A 606 -17.10 -3.07 -8.82
C LEU A 606 -17.30 -4.43 -8.12
N LEU A 607 -16.73 -5.50 -8.66
CA LEU A 607 -16.85 -6.83 -8.07
C LEU A 607 -16.19 -6.88 -6.68
N ALA A 608 -14.99 -6.34 -6.53
CA ALA A 608 -14.28 -6.28 -5.26
C ALA A 608 -15.07 -5.47 -4.20
N LEU A 609 -15.73 -4.38 -4.59
CA LEU A 609 -16.63 -3.63 -3.71
C LEU A 609 -17.78 -4.48 -3.20
N GLN A 610 -18.43 -5.27 -4.08
CA GLN A 610 -19.55 -6.12 -3.69
C GLN A 610 -19.11 -7.23 -2.72
N ILE A 611 -18.02 -7.91 -3.03
CA ILE A 611 -17.46 -8.98 -2.20
C ILE A 611 -17.07 -8.42 -0.81
N TRP A 612 -16.44 -7.25 -0.77
CA TRP A 612 -16.11 -6.57 0.47
C TRP A 612 -17.35 -6.20 1.28
N ALA A 613 -18.36 -5.59 0.64
CA ALA A 613 -19.60 -5.18 1.31
C ALA A 613 -20.35 -6.37 1.90
N ASP A 614 -20.45 -7.47 1.16
CA ASP A 614 -21.09 -8.71 1.61
C ASP A 614 -20.41 -9.28 2.85
N ARG A 615 -19.08 -9.18 2.92
CA ARG A 615 -18.30 -9.72 4.04
C ARG A 615 -18.28 -8.81 5.27
N HIS A 616 -18.09 -7.51 5.08
CA HIS A 616 -17.78 -6.60 6.19
C HIS A 616 -18.96 -5.76 6.68
N LEU A 617 -19.98 -5.52 5.83
CA LEU A 617 -21.12 -4.66 6.18
C LEU A 617 -22.36 -5.44 6.61
N ARG A 618 -22.51 -6.71 6.22
CA ARG A 618 -23.64 -7.55 6.67
C ARG A 618 -23.49 -7.94 8.15
N PRO A 619 -24.60 -8.13 8.89
CA PRO A 619 -24.53 -8.60 10.28
C PRO A 619 -23.83 -9.96 10.39
N LEU A 620 -23.03 -10.13 11.43
CA LEU A 620 -22.40 -11.40 11.81
C LEU A 620 -23.53 -12.43 12.06
N GLY A 621 -23.73 -13.39 11.17
CA GLY A 621 -24.77 -14.41 11.27
C GLY A 621 -25.56 -14.66 9.99
N ALA A 622 -25.59 -13.72 9.04
CA ALA A 622 -26.27 -13.88 7.76
C ALA A 622 -25.54 -14.85 6.78
N HIS A 623 -24.25 -15.08 6.98
CA HIS A 623 -23.41 -15.89 6.08
C HIS A 623 -23.63 -17.42 6.16
N ARG A 624 -24.33 -17.94 7.18
CA ARG A 624 -24.56 -19.40 7.33
C ARG A 624 -25.80 -19.93 6.62
N ALA A 625 -26.64 -19.08 6.06
CA ALA A 625 -27.92 -19.50 5.48
C ALA A 625 -27.95 -19.64 3.94
N GLU A 626 -26.92 -19.14 3.22
CA GLU A 626 -26.92 -19.10 1.74
C GLU A 626 -25.90 -20.04 1.08
N VAL A 627 -25.10 -20.78 1.85
CA VAL A 627 -24.11 -21.77 1.35
C VAL A 627 -24.44 -23.20 1.83
N ALA A 628 -25.74 -23.49 2.12
CA ALA A 628 -26.22 -24.82 2.42
C ALA A 628 -27.01 -25.40 1.25
#